data_d57aa47c283d39d577bb67956e2792af
#
_entry.id   d57aa47c283d39d577bb67956e2792af
#
_cell.length_a   1.000
_cell.length_b   1.000
_cell.length_c   1.000
_cell.angle_alpha   90.00
_cell.angle_beta   90.00
_cell.angle_gamma   90.00
#
_symmetry.space_group_name_H-M   'P 1'
#
loop_
_entity.id
_entity.type
_entity.pdbx_description
1 polymer ?
#
loop_
_entity_poly.entity_id
_entity_poly.type
_entity_poly.pdbx_seq_one_letter_code
_entity_poly.pdbx_strand_id
1 'polypeptide(L)'
;CISLQGVVSGIERYNLGGIQMDMLRKYRTLYDCFKTSVTQMQKSMHIRAELEKEYFNRCMHVIGRTDWDKTHVWSVNPRAHYHFCNENLRSSFYLCNTWQYDKCQKYRIFLSQAASPLKGIQKVIEALPIVLRDFPDVEVYVAGNDYTLRKTLKDKLKFRAYPNYICHLMDNLKVRDKIHFTGFLDEKGMIEQYLKAHIFVCPSSVENSPNSLGEAQLLGVPCIGSIAGGIPSMIEHGKTGLLYRFEEYEYLAKYICQLFYDNELVTILSENGSKEAAKRHDSETNARMMFHIYQEVCKR
;
A
#
# COMPACT_ATOMS: atom_id res chain seq x y z
N CYS A 1 -3.82 -27.43 -0.65
CA CYS A 1 -3.54 -26.18 -1.38
C CYS A 1 -3.91 -24.99 -0.52
N ILE A 2 -3.07 -23.95 -0.52
CA ILE A 2 -3.30 -22.67 0.19
C ILE A 2 -3.22 -21.56 -0.85
N SER A 3 -4.15 -20.56 -0.78
CA SER A 3 -4.06 -19.34 -1.57
C SER A 3 -3.66 -18.18 -0.64
N LEU A 4 -2.59 -17.46 -1.00
CA LEU A 4 -2.00 -16.40 -0.20
C LEU A 4 -2.62 -15.05 -0.52
N GLN A 5 -3.09 -14.35 0.53
CA GLN A 5 -3.44 -12.94 0.46
C GLN A 5 -2.27 -12.06 0.94
N GLY A 6 -1.46 -12.60 1.83
CA GLY A 6 -0.25 -12.00 2.38
C GLY A 6 0.51 -13.03 3.17
N VAL A 7 1.72 -12.70 3.58
CA VAL A 7 2.59 -13.55 4.38
C VAL A 7 2.81 -12.89 5.72
N VAL A 8 2.17 -13.42 6.76
CA VAL A 8 2.19 -12.84 8.13
C VAL A 8 3.59 -12.82 8.70
N SER A 9 4.37 -13.89 8.47
CA SER A 9 5.77 -14.03 8.92
C SER A 9 6.70 -13.00 8.24
N GLY A 10 6.35 -12.55 7.06
CA GLY A 10 7.02 -11.44 6.38
C GLY A 10 6.55 -10.08 6.89
N ILE A 11 5.23 -9.90 7.06
CA ILE A 11 4.59 -8.64 7.51
C ILE A 11 5.01 -8.29 8.94
N GLU A 12 5.15 -9.28 9.82
CA GLU A 12 5.54 -9.08 11.22
C GLU A 12 6.77 -8.18 11.38
N ARG A 13 7.76 -8.33 10.50
CA ARG A 13 9.03 -7.59 10.55
C ARG A 13 8.87 -6.09 10.30
N TYR A 14 7.82 -5.70 9.57
CA TYR A 14 7.62 -4.35 9.05
C TYR A 14 6.35 -3.67 9.55
N ASN A 15 5.61 -4.30 10.48
CA ASN A 15 4.29 -3.83 10.91
C ASN A 15 4.29 -2.47 11.62
N LEU A 16 5.46 -2.01 12.08
CA LEU A 16 5.64 -0.69 12.67
C LEU A 16 5.98 0.41 11.64
N GLY A 17 6.09 0.06 10.37
CA GLY A 17 6.34 1.06 9.32
C GLY A 17 7.62 1.87 9.54
N GLY A 18 8.70 1.23 9.99
CA GLY A 18 9.97 1.89 10.28
C GLY A 18 9.96 2.81 11.51
N ILE A 19 8.84 2.94 12.24
CA ILE A 19 8.76 3.73 13.45
C ILE A 19 9.43 2.95 14.59
N GLN A 20 10.40 3.57 15.24
CA GLN A 20 11.05 2.97 16.40
C GLN A 20 10.07 2.80 17.57
N MET A 21 10.18 1.71 18.30
CA MET A 21 9.29 1.40 19.41
C MET A 21 9.28 2.49 20.48
N ASP A 22 10.43 3.13 20.73
CA ASP A 22 10.54 4.20 21.73
C ASP A 22 9.77 5.45 21.32
N MET A 23 9.68 5.73 20.02
CA MET A 23 8.82 6.80 19.52
C MET A 23 7.34 6.50 19.78
N LEU A 24 6.88 5.28 19.53
CA LEU A 24 5.50 4.90 19.83
C LEU A 24 5.23 4.90 21.34
N ARG A 25 6.20 4.52 22.17
CA ARG A 25 6.10 4.62 23.64
C ARG A 25 5.99 6.07 24.12
N LYS A 26 6.75 7.00 23.52
CA LYS A 26 6.68 8.44 23.82
C LYS A 26 5.28 9.01 23.58
N TYR A 27 4.60 8.57 22.54
CA TYR A 27 3.25 9.02 22.17
C TYR A 27 2.12 8.15 22.73
N ARG A 28 2.43 7.24 23.64
CA ARG A 28 1.48 6.34 24.29
C ARG A 28 0.41 7.13 25.04
N THR A 29 -0.83 6.65 24.95
CA THR A 29 -1.98 7.25 25.63
C THR A 29 -2.45 6.35 26.78
N LEU A 30 -3.31 6.89 27.66
CA LEU A 30 -3.95 6.11 28.72
C LEU A 30 -4.73 4.92 28.13
N TYR A 31 -5.36 5.10 26.98
CA TYR A 31 -6.10 4.03 26.31
C TYR A 31 -5.20 2.85 25.93
N ASP A 32 -3.98 3.12 25.47
CA ASP A 32 -3.00 2.08 25.15
C ASP A 32 -2.51 1.30 26.39
N CYS A 33 -2.71 1.85 27.59
CA CYS A 33 -2.41 1.16 28.84
C CYS A 33 -3.46 0.10 29.22
N PHE A 34 -4.73 0.35 28.84
CA PHE A 34 -5.86 -0.52 29.18
C PHE A 34 -6.31 -1.45 28.05
N LYS A 35 -5.93 -1.17 26.82
CA LYS A 35 -6.27 -1.94 25.63
C LYS A 35 -5.00 -2.46 24.95
N THR A 36 -5.18 -3.30 23.94
CA THR A 36 -4.09 -3.93 23.18
C THR A 36 -2.97 -2.96 22.86
N SER A 37 -1.87 -3.04 23.57
CA SER A 37 -0.68 -2.24 23.31
C SER A 37 0.00 -2.68 22.00
N VAL A 38 0.84 -1.79 21.43
CA VAL A 38 1.66 -2.13 20.23
C VAL A 38 2.49 -3.39 20.49
N THR A 39 3.04 -3.56 21.70
CA THR A 39 3.79 -4.74 22.11
C THR A 39 2.94 -6.03 22.09
N GLN A 40 1.67 -5.95 22.53
CA GLN A 40 0.77 -7.09 22.50
C GLN A 40 0.35 -7.43 21.06
N MET A 41 0.17 -6.43 20.22
CA MET A 41 -0.08 -6.63 18.78
C MET A 41 1.09 -7.34 18.12
N GLN A 42 2.34 -6.94 18.41
CA GLN A 42 3.54 -7.62 17.90
C GLN A 42 3.62 -9.07 18.36
N LYS A 43 3.37 -9.35 19.65
CA LYS A 43 3.32 -10.73 20.16
C LYS A 43 2.26 -11.58 19.44
N SER A 44 1.07 -11.02 19.23
CA SER A 44 0.00 -11.70 18.48
C SER A 44 0.40 -11.95 17.02
N MET A 45 1.06 -11.01 16.37
CA MET A 45 1.59 -11.19 15.01
C MET A 45 2.65 -12.30 14.97
N HIS A 46 3.55 -12.34 15.95
CA HIS A 46 4.57 -13.39 16.06
C HIS A 46 3.97 -14.78 16.18
N ILE A 47 2.99 -14.98 17.09
CA ILE A 47 2.29 -16.26 17.23
C ILE A 47 1.63 -16.68 15.90
N ARG A 48 0.98 -15.75 15.20
CA ARG A 48 0.36 -16.02 13.91
C ARG A 48 1.38 -16.35 12.83
N ALA A 49 2.55 -15.71 12.84
CA ALA A 49 3.65 -15.98 11.93
C ALA A 49 4.22 -17.39 12.12
N GLU A 50 4.36 -17.87 13.35
CA GLU A 50 4.82 -19.23 13.62
C GLU A 50 3.77 -20.27 13.19
N LEU A 51 2.49 -20.03 13.44
CA LEU A 51 1.40 -20.88 12.94
C LEU A 51 1.39 -20.93 11.40
N GLU A 52 1.59 -19.80 10.72
CA GLU A 52 1.67 -19.76 9.26
C GLU A 52 2.79 -20.63 8.71
N LYS A 53 3.97 -20.62 9.34
CA LYS A 53 5.10 -21.49 8.95
C LYS A 53 4.74 -22.97 9.08
N GLU A 54 3.98 -23.36 10.11
CA GLU A 54 3.50 -24.74 10.24
C GLU A 54 2.56 -25.11 9.08
N TYR A 55 1.66 -24.22 8.66
CA TYR A 55 0.81 -24.45 7.49
C TYR A 55 1.63 -24.60 6.21
N PHE A 56 2.63 -23.73 5.99
CA PHE A 56 3.51 -23.84 4.83
C PHE A 56 4.27 -25.18 4.82
N ASN A 57 4.78 -25.64 5.95
CA ASN A 57 5.47 -26.92 6.04
C ASN A 57 4.60 -28.13 5.67
N ARG A 58 3.30 -28.05 5.93
CA ARG A 58 2.35 -29.15 5.67
C ARG A 58 1.70 -29.06 4.29
N CYS A 59 1.83 -27.94 3.60
CA CYS A 59 1.14 -27.71 2.34
C CYS A 59 2.05 -27.97 1.15
N MET A 60 1.61 -28.85 0.24
CA MET A 60 2.36 -29.18 -0.97
C MET A 60 2.07 -28.23 -2.14
N HIS A 61 0.94 -27.52 -2.14
CA HIS A 61 0.55 -26.62 -3.21
C HIS A 61 0.19 -25.25 -2.63
N VAL A 62 0.84 -24.21 -3.10
CA VAL A 62 0.62 -22.83 -2.66
C VAL A 62 0.38 -21.95 -3.88
N ILE A 63 -0.70 -21.19 -3.87
CA ILE A 63 -1.04 -20.19 -4.88
C ILE A 63 -0.65 -18.82 -4.34
N GLY A 64 0.20 -18.11 -5.06
CA GLY A 64 0.63 -16.76 -4.69
C GLY A 64 0.75 -15.85 -5.91
N ARG A 65 1.32 -14.65 -5.73
CA ARG A 65 1.21 -13.56 -6.71
C ARG A 65 2.49 -12.82 -6.99
N THR A 66 3.50 -13.00 -6.15
CA THR A 66 4.71 -12.19 -6.19
C THR A 66 5.94 -13.05 -5.91
N ASP A 67 7.11 -12.60 -6.35
CA ASP A 67 8.35 -13.26 -5.98
C ASP A 67 8.64 -13.17 -4.48
N TRP A 68 8.07 -12.16 -3.82
CA TRP A 68 8.20 -11.99 -2.38
C TRP A 68 7.50 -13.11 -1.61
N ASP A 69 6.22 -13.38 -1.87
CA ASP A 69 5.50 -14.46 -1.18
C ASP A 69 6.04 -15.83 -1.57
N LYS A 70 6.42 -16.03 -2.86
CA LYS A 70 7.10 -17.23 -3.34
C LYS A 70 8.37 -17.53 -2.55
N THR A 71 9.20 -16.50 -2.32
CA THR A 71 10.46 -16.65 -1.59
C THR A 71 10.21 -17.01 -0.13
N HIS A 72 9.20 -16.41 0.51
CA HIS A 72 8.82 -16.75 1.88
C HIS A 72 8.32 -18.20 2.00
N VAL A 73 7.49 -18.67 1.08
CA VAL A 73 7.05 -20.07 1.03
C VAL A 73 8.25 -21.00 0.85
N TRP A 74 9.10 -20.71 -0.14
CA TRP A 74 10.29 -21.51 -0.42
C TRP A 74 11.23 -21.59 0.80
N SER A 75 11.41 -20.50 1.53
CA SER A 75 12.29 -20.49 2.71
C SER A 75 11.81 -21.40 3.84
N VAL A 76 10.54 -21.73 3.90
CA VAL A 76 9.94 -22.62 4.90
C VAL A 76 9.76 -24.04 4.34
N ASN A 77 9.24 -24.16 3.12
CA ASN A 77 9.01 -25.43 2.47
C ASN A 77 9.49 -25.42 1.00
N PRO A 78 10.77 -25.72 0.76
CA PRO A 78 11.33 -25.73 -0.60
C PRO A 78 10.76 -26.82 -1.51
N ARG A 79 9.98 -27.77 -0.96
CA ARG A 79 9.31 -28.83 -1.74
C ARG A 79 7.90 -28.46 -2.17
N ALA A 80 7.36 -27.34 -1.68
CA ALA A 80 6.03 -26.89 -2.09
C ALA A 80 6.02 -26.47 -3.56
N HIS A 81 5.00 -26.93 -4.28
CA HIS A 81 4.71 -26.45 -5.64
C HIS A 81 4.05 -25.08 -5.55
N TYR A 82 4.78 -24.04 -5.95
CA TYR A 82 4.25 -22.70 -6.01
C TYR A 82 3.59 -22.43 -7.35
N HIS A 83 2.33 -22.03 -7.31
CA HIS A 83 1.54 -21.66 -8.47
C HIS A 83 1.34 -20.15 -8.48
N PHE A 84 1.75 -19.52 -9.56
CA PHE A 84 1.53 -18.09 -9.75
C PHE A 84 0.14 -17.84 -10.31
N CYS A 85 -0.69 -17.04 -9.60
CA CYS A 85 -1.99 -16.64 -10.07
C CYS A 85 -2.38 -15.28 -9.47
N ASN A 86 -2.59 -14.29 -10.32
CA ASN A 86 -3.00 -12.97 -9.89
C ASN A 86 -4.47 -12.91 -9.49
N GLU A 87 -4.85 -11.85 -8.77
CA GLU A 87 -6.24 -11.55 -8.44
C GLU A 87 -6.89 -10.68 -9.50
N ASN A 88 -8.21 -10.84 -9.63
CA ASN A 88 -9.04 -9.90 -10.34
C ASN A 88 -9.29 -8.69 -9.42
N LEU A 89 -9.33 -7.52 -10.02
CA LEU A 89 -9.74 -6.31 -9.34
C LEU A 89 -11.29 -6.21 -9.34
N ARG A 90 -11.81 -5.19 -8.67
CA ARG A 90 -13.24 -4.92 -8.65
C ARG A 90 -13.74 -4.59 -10.08
N SER A 91 -14.87 -5.14 -10.46
CA SER A 91 -15.41 -5.05 -11.84
C SER A 91 -15.60 -3.62 -12.33
N SER A 92 -16.00 -2.71 -11.44
CA SER A 92 -16.20 -1.29 -11.74
C SER A 92 -14.93 -0.60 -12.30
N PHE A 93 -13.73 -1.08 -11.95
CA PHE A 93 -12.45 -0.50 -12.42
C PHE A 93 -12.11 -0.84 -13.87
N TYR A 94 -12.71 -1.91 -14.42
CA TYR A 94 -12.56 -2.26 -15.84
C TYR A 94 -13.55 -1.53 -16.76
N LEU A 95 -14.63 -1.00 -16.20
CA LEU A 95 -15.75 -0.45 -16.95
C LEU A 95 -15.81 1.09 -16.92
N CYS A 96 -14.90 1.73 -16.21
CA CYS A 96 -14.91 3.18 -16.06
C CYS A 96 -13.91 3.87 -17.01
N ASN A 97 -13.97 5.21 -17.03
CA ASN A 97 -13.01 6.03 -17.77
C ASN A 97 -11.59 5.84 -17.22
N THR A 98 -10.61 5.97 -18.09
CA THR A 98 -9.20 6.01 -17.71
C THR A 98 -8.76 7.42 -17.31
N TRP A 99 -7.71 7.49 -16.54
CA TRP A 99 -7.04 8.72 -16.13
C TRP A 99 -6.51 9.49 -17.34
N GLN A 100 -6.59 10.82 -17.27
CA GLN A 100 -6.11 11.72 -18.31
C GLN A 100 -5.39 12.88 -17.64
N TYR A 101 -4.17 13.19 -18.13
CA TYR A 101 -3.32 14.24 -17.58
C TYR A 101 -4.03 15.61 -17.53
N ASP A 102 -4.80 15.96 -18.56
CA ASP A 102 -5.48 17.26 -18.67
C ASP A 102 -6.69 17.38 -17.74
N LYS A 103 -7.18 16.26 -17.23
CA LYS A 103 -8.37 16.21 -16.34
C LYS A 103 -8.04 16.01 -14.89
N CYS A 104 -6.80 15.63 -14.56
CA CYS A 104 -6.40 15.46 -13.16
C CYS A 104 -6.20 16.83 -12.49
N GLN A 105 -6.30 16.84 -11.17
CA GLN A 105 -5.95 17.99 -10.34
C GLN A 105 -4.42 18.01 -10.16
N LYS A 106 -3.77 19.03 -10.69
CA LYS A 106 -2.31 19.15 -10.60
C LYS A 106 -1.84 19.19 -9.15
N TYR A 107 -0.70 18.57 -8.89
CA TYR A 107 -0.05 18.46 -7.58
C TYR A 107 -0.87 17.72 -6.51
N ARG A 108 -1.91 16.98 -6.93
CA ARG A 108 -2.72 16.16 -6.04
C ARG A 108 -2.12 14.76 -5.92
N ILE A 109 -1.72 14.40 -4.69
CA ILE A 109 -1.25 13.07 -4.32
C ILE A 109 -2.43 12.29 -3.72
N PHE A 110 -2.63 11.03 -4.12
CA PHE A 110 -3.64 10.17 -3.54
C PHE A 110 -3.03 8.93 -2.88
N LEU A 111 -3.53 8.60 -1.68
CA LEU A 111 -3.24 7.38 -0.93
C LEU A 111 -4.54 6.64 -0.65
N SER A 112 -4.57 5.34 -0.91
CA SER A 112 -5.77 4.51 -0.71
C SER A 112 -6.12 4.22 0.76
N GLN A 113 -5.16 4.36 1.66
CA GLN A 113 -5.35 4.19 3.12
C GLN A 113 -4.09 4.60 3.91
N ALA A 114 -4.29 4.91 5.21
CA ALA A 114 -3.21 5.35 6.09
C ALA A 114 -3.42 4.97 7.58
N ALA A 115 -4.41 4.14 7.91
CA ALA A 115 -4.84 3.93 9.30
C ALA A 115 -3.88 3.09 10.16
N SER A 116 -2.78 2.60 9.61
CA SER A 116 -1.77 1.84 10.37
C SER A 116 -0.34 2.23 9.96
N PRO A 117 0.65 2.03 10.85
CA PRO A 117 2.06 2.33 10.55
C PRO A 117 2.56 1.67 9.27
N LEU A 118 2.12 0.43 9.04
CA LEU A 118 2.45 -0.37 7.87
C LEU A 118 2.14 0.33 6.54
N LYS A 119 1.10 1.19 6.51
CA LYS A 119 0.66 1.90 5.29
C LYS A 119 1.50 3.12 4.94
N GLY A 120 2.41 3.54 5.82
CA GLY A 120 3.52 4.41 5.49
C GLY A 120 3.21 5.89 5.25
N ILE A 121 2.03 6.40 5.67
CA ILE A 121 1.72 7.84 5.52
C ILE A 121 2.80 8.73 6.16
N GLN A 122 3.47 8.27 7.21
CA GLN A 122 4.56 8.99 7.86
C GLN A 122 5.66 9.35 6.85
N LYS A 123 5.94 8.50 5.86
CA LYS A 123 6.95 8.78 4.82
C LYS A 123 6.51 9.89 3.86
N VAL A 124 5.22 9.95 3.55
CA VAL A 124 4.67 11.04 2.76
C VAL A 124 4.72 12.35 3.54
N ILE A 125 4.36 12.32 4.84
CA ILE A 125 4.43 13.49 5.73
C ILE A 125 5.87 14.00 5.85
N GLU A 126 6.86 13.10 5.99
CA GLU A 126 8.29 13.45 6.05
C GLU A 126 8.80 14.04 4.71
N ALA A 127 8.27 13.59 3.57
CA ALA A 127 8.62 14.09 2.24
C ALA A 127 8.04 15.48 1.92
N LEU A 128 6.84 15.80 2.46
CA LEU A 128 6.11 17.01 2.10
C LEU A 128 6.90 18.32 2.27
N PRO A 129 7.68 18.56 3.35
CA PRO A 129 8.46 19.81 3.47
C PRO A 129 9.47 20.01 2.33
N ILE A 130 9.96 18.92 1.72
CA ILE A 130 10.87 18.98 0.57
C ILE A 130 10.09 19.37 -0.67
N VAL A 131 8.93 18.70 -0.92
CA VAL A 131 8.07 18.96 -2.08
C VAL A 131 7.51 20.38 -2.06
N LEU A 132 7.12 20.88 -0.90
CA LEU A 132 6.55 22.22 -0.72
C LEU A 132 7.49 23.38 -1.08
N ARG A 133 8.79 23.13 -1.19
CA ARG A 133 9.76 24.16 -1.64
C ARG A 133 9.50 24.57 -3.08
N ASP A 134 9.16 23.61 -3.95
CA ASP A 134 8.95 23.82 -5.36
C ASP A 134 7.46 23.83 -5.75
N PHE A 135 6.63 23.14 -4.96
CA PHE A 135 5.20 22.94 -5.21
C PHE A 135 4.37 23.32 -3.97
N PRO A 136 4.19 24.63 -3.68
CA PRO A 136 3.45 25.08 -2.49
C PRO A 136 1.98 24.68 -2.50
N ASP A 137 1.41 24.38 -3.67
CA ASP A 137 0.02 23.98 -3.87
C ASP A 137 -0.19 22.45 -3.81
N VAL A 138 0.84 21.69 -3.39
CA VAL A 138 0.68 20.24 -3.23
C VAL A 138 -0.35 19.91 -2.15
N GLU A 139 -1.23 18.94 -2.47
CA GLU A 139 -2.29 18.46 -1.58
C GLU A 139 -2.25 16.93 -1.54
N VAL A 140 -2.40 16.36 -0.36
CA VAL A 140 -2.44 14.90 -0.14
C VAL A 140 -3.84 14.48 0.27
N TYR A 141 -4.46 13.61 -0.50
CA TYR A 141 -5.75 13.04 -0.20
C TYR A 141 -5.61 11.58 0.22
N VAL A 142 -6.23 11.24 1.34
CA VAL A 142 -6.13 9.91 1.94
C VAL A 142 -7.52 9.33 2.07
N ALA A 143 -7.77 8.17 1.45
CA ALA A 143 -9.03 7.48 1.62
C ALA A 143 -9.16 6.89 3.02
N GLY A 144 -10.35 7.01 3.60
CA GLY A 144 -10.66 6.54 4.93
C GLY A 144 -10.93 7.66 5.94
N ASN A 145 -11.43 7.26 7.09
CA ASN A 145 -11.76 8.19 8.17
C ASN A 145 -10.52 8.87 8.72
N ASP A 146 -10.66 10.14 9.06
CA ASP A 146 -9.61 10.89 9.75
C ASP A 146 -9.47 10.41 11.20
N TYR A 147 -8.49 9.54 11.42
CA TYR A 147 -8.16 8.99 12.73
C TYR A 147 -7.32 9.96 13.59
N THR A 148 -6.94 11.11 13.07
CA THR A 148 -6.18 12.15 13.80
C THR A 148 -7.10 13.13 14.52
N LEU A 149 -8.39 13.17 14.19
CA LEU A 149 -9.37 14.05 14.80
C LEU A 149 -9.76 13.60 16.21
N ARG A 150 -9.92 14.58 17.09
CA ARG A 150 -10.36 14.43 18.50
C ARG A 150 -11.60 15.28 18.75
N LYS A 151 -12.68 15.06 17.97
CA LYS A 151 -13.87 15.90 18.01
C LYS A 151 -14.68 15.72 19.29
N THR A 152 -14.75 14.51 19.82
CA THR A 152 -15.55 14.17 21.00
C THR A 152 -14.68 13.76 22.19
N LEU A 153 -15.24 13.79 23.41
CA LEU A 153 -14.57 13.22 24.61
C LEU A 153 -14.24 11.74 24.41
N LYS A 154 -15.13 10.99 23.71
CA LYS A 154 -14.92 9.57 23.39
C LYS A 154 -13.70 9.37 22.48
N ASP A 155 -13.50 10.26 21.49
CA ASP A 155 -12.34 10.19 20.60
C ASP A 155 -11.05 10.49 21.39
N LYS A 156 -11.08 11.48 22.26
CA LYS A 156 -9.93 11.81 23.14
C LYS A 156 -9.57 10.64 24.05
N LEU A 157 -10.56 9.96 24.63
CA LEU A 157 -10.34 8.81 25.52
C LEU A 157 -9.86 7.56 24.79
N LYS A 158 -10.22 7.37 23.51
CA LYS A 158 -9.84 6.21 22.68
C LYS A 158 -8.64 6.46 21.78
N PHE A 159 -8.01 7.61 21.92
CA PHE A 159 -6.87 7.97 21.08
C PHE A 159 -5.68 7.04 21.35
N ARG A 160 -4.97 6.63 20.30
CA ARG A 160 -3.88 5.66 20.37
C ARG A 160 -2.52 6.27 20.03
N ALA A 161 -1.45 5.58 20.36
CA ALA A 161 -0.07 6.01 20.15
C ALA A 161 0.23 6.40 18.69
N TYR A 162 -0.17 5.58 17.71
CA TYR A 162 0.12 5.87 16.30
C TYR A 162 -0.62 7.11 15.78
N PRO A 163 -1.95 7.27 15.95
CA PRO A 163 -2.62 8.53 15.65
C PRO A 163 -1.99 9.75 16.33
N ASN A 164 -1.57 9.59 17.58
CA ASN A 164 -0.92 10.67 18.34
C ASN A 164 0.44 11.04 17.71
N TYR A 165 1.24 10.04 17.35
CA TYR A 165 2.50 10.25 16.63
C TYR A 165 2.29 10.99 15.31
N ILE A 166 1.31 10.58 14.49
CA ILE A 166 0.99 11.22 13.20
C ILE A 166 0.56 12.68 13.40
N CYS A 167 -0.28 12.98 14.41
CA CYS A 167 -0.65 14.36 14.75
C CYS A 167 0.59 15.22 15.00
N HIS A 168 1.48 14.75 15.89
CA HIS A 168 2.70 15.48 16.23
C HIS A 168 3.66 15.62 15.04
N LEU A 169 3.74 14.59 14.18
CA LEU A 169 4.57 14.66 12.99
C LEU A 169 4.09 15.74 12.02
N MET A 170 2.78 15.77 11.74
CA MET A 170 2.17 16.81 10.89
C MET A 170 2.34 18.22 11.47
N ASP A 171 2.18 18.38 12.79
CA ASP A 171 2.31 19.68 13.47
C ASP A 171 3.77 20.18 13.48
N ASN A 172 4.71 19.29 13.81
CA ASN A 172 6.13 19.62 13.84
C ASN A 172 6.66 20.02 12.44
N LEU A 173 6.19 19.36 11.40
CA LEU A 173 6.57 19.65 10.02
C LEU A 173 5.70 20.73 9.36
N LYS A 174 4.66 21.22 10.05
CA LYS A 174 3.74 22.27 9.59
C LYS A 174 3.05 21.93 8.25
N VAL A 175 2.62 20.67 8.11
CA VAL A 175 1.99 20.17 6.87
C VAL A 175 0.57 19.65 7.07
N ARG A 176 -0.04 19.91 8.23
CA ARG A 176 -1.37 19.39 8.57
C ARG A 176 -2.45 19.88 7.61
N ASP A 177 -2.39 21.12 7.18
CA ASP A 177 -3.31 21.78 6.24
C ASP A 177 -3.22 21.20 4.82
N LYS A 178 -2.16 20.46 4.51
CA LYS A 178 -1.92 19.80 3.22
C LYS A 178 -2.48 18.38 3.13
N ILE A 179 -3.01 17.83 4.23
CA ILE A 179 -3.46 16.42 4.30
C ILE A 179 -4.96 16.34 4.56
N HIS A 180 -5.67 15.73 3.62
CA HIS A 180 -7.13 15.65 3.60
C HIS A 180 -7.60 14.20 3.63
N PHE A 181 -8.37 13.84 4.65
CA PHE A 181 -9.02 12.54 4.72
C PHE A 181 -10.41 12.62 4.09
N THR A 182 -10.70 11.72 3.15
CA THR A 182 -11.94 11.76 2.37
C THR A 182 -13.15 11.18 3.10
N GLY A 183 -12.95 10.51 4.24
CA GLY A 183 -13.95 9.64 4.83
C GLY A 183 -14.02 8.28 4.09
N PHE A 184 -14.99 7.47 4.48
CA PHE A 184 -15.23 6.19 3.80
C PHE A 184 -15.69 6.43 2.36
N LEU A 185 -15.10 5.69 1.42
CA LEU A 185 -15.44 5.74 0.01
C LEU A 185 -15.93 4.37 -0.45
N ASP A 186 -16.99 4.37 -1.24
CA ASP A 186 -17.38 3.22 -2.05
C ASP A 186 -16.49 3.09 -3.30
N GLU A 187 -16.78 2.12 -4.15
CA GLU A 187 -16.00 1.89 -5.37
C GLU A 187 -15.99 3.11 -6.30
N LYS A 188 -17.15 3.76 -6.47
CA LYS A 188 -17.27 4.94 -7.31
C LYS A 188 -16.46 6.11 -6.75
N GLY A 189 -16.55 6.34 -5.44
CA GLY A 189 -15.77 7.36 -4.76
C GLY A 189 -14.26 7.09 -4.86
N MET A 190 -13.82 5.83 -4.77
CA MET A 190 -12.42 5.45 -4.97
C MET A 190 -11.95 5.76 -6.40
N ILE A 191 -12.74 5.38 -7.42
CA ILE A 191 -12.44 5.69 -8.83
C ILE A 191 -12.29 7.20 -9.03
N GLU A 192 -13.22 8.00 -8.48
CA GLU A 192 -13.14 9.46 -8.58
C GLU A 192 -11.86 10.02 -7.97
N GLN A 193 -11.42 9.50 -6.83
CA GLN A 193 -10.18 9.97 -6.19
C GLN A 193 -8.95 9.62 -7.03
N TYR A 194 -8.89 8.39 -7.58
CA TYR A 194 -7.83 8.00 -8.48
C TYR A 194 -7.78 8.90 -9.73
N LEU A 195 -8.91 9.13 -10.39
CA LEU A 195 -8.98 9.93 -11.62
C LEU A 195 -8.64 11.42 -11.38
N LYS A 196 -8.93 11.94 -10.18
CA LYS A 196 -8.54 13.30 -9.78
C LYS A 196 -7.07 13.42 -9.39
N ALA A 197 -6.40 12.34 -9.03
CA ALA A 197 -5.01 12.40 -8.58
C ALA A 197 -4.07 12.76 -9.74
N HIS A 198 -3.05 13.57 -9.47
CA HIS A 198 -1.92 13.71 -10.38
C HIS A 198 -1.05 12.45 -10.30
N ILE A 199 -0.82 11.95 -9.10
CA ILE A 199 -0.08 10.72 -8.84
C ILE A 199 -0.73 9.91 -7.72
N PHE A 200 -0.57 8.59 -7.78
CA PHE A 200 -0.88 7.67 -6.69
C PHE A 200 0.40 7.24 -5.98
N VAL A 201 0.40 7.27 -4.65
CA VAL A 201 1.54 6.81 -3.84
C VAL A 201 1.12 5.62 -3.01
N CYS A 202 1.88 4.53 -3.10
CA CYS A 202 1.79 3.33 -2.25
C CYS A 202 3.02 3.26 -1.34
N PRO A 203 3.01 3.98 -0.19
CA PRO A 203 4.19 4.14 0.65
C PRO A 203 4.29 3.05 1.74
N SER A 204 3.68 1.90 1.54
CA SER A 204 3.63 0.83 2.54
C SER A 204 5.00 0.26 2.86
N SER A 205 5.25 -0.06 4.13
CA SER A 205 6.50 -0.72 4.56
C SER A 205 6.56 -2.19 4.16
N VAL A 206 5.43 -2.80 3.84
CA VAL A 206 5.29 -4.12 3.23
C VAL A 206 3.88 -4.29 2.66
N GLU A 207 3.79 -4.88 1.51
CA GLU A 207 2.55 -5.37 0.88
C GLU A 207 2.87 -6.67 0.14
N ASN A 208 1.89 -7.53 -0.07
CA ASN A 208 2.09 -8.64 -0.99
C ASN A 208 1.79 -8.19 -2.43
N SER A 209 0.51 -8.08 -2.77
CA SER A 209 0.04 -7.58 -4.07
C SER A 209 -1.11 -6.60 -3.79
N PRO A 210 -0.81 -5.32 -3.52
CA PRO A 210 -1.83 -4.36 -3.10
C PRO A 210 -2.81 -4.05 -4.24
N ASN A 211 -4.09 -4.46 -4.08
CA ASN A 211 -5.14 -4.20 -5.07
C ASN A 211 -5.25 -2.70 -5.41
N SER A 212 -5.04 -1.83 -4.43
CA SER A 212 -5.07 -0.38 -4.63
C SER A 212 -4.01 0.13 -5.63
N LEU A 213 -2.83 -0.50 -5.67
CA LEU A 213 -1.82 -0.20 -6.68
C LEU A 213 -2.23 -0.73 -8.05
N GLY A 214 -2.77 -1.97 -8.10
CA GLY A 214 -3.33 -2.54 -9.32
C GLY A 214 -4.46 -1.70 -9.90
N GLU A 215 -5.37 -1.22 -9.05
CA GLU A 215 -6.47 -0.32 -9.41
C GLU A 215 -5.97 1.01 -9.97
N ALA A 216 -5.00 1.64 -9.29
CA ALA A 216 -4.39 2.89 -9.76
C ALA A 216 -3.74 2.70 -11.14
N GLN A 217 -2.94 1.64 -11.30
CA GLN A 217 -2.29 1.32 -12.58
C GLN A 217 -3.32 1.00 -13.67
N LEU A 218 -4.36 0.20 -13.36
CA LEU A 218 -5.40 -0.16 -14.35
C LEU A 218 -6.12 1.07 -14.88
N LEU A 219 -6.41 2.04 -13.99
CA LEU A 219 -6.97 3.34 -14.37
C LEU A 219 -5.99 4.24 -15.13
N GLY A 220 -4.70 3.92 -15.16
CA GLY A 220 -3.66 4.73 -15.79
C GLY A 220 -3.11 5.85 -14.89
N VAL A 221 -3.34 5.81 -13.58
CA VAL A 221 -2.76 6.82 -12.67
C VAL A 221 -1.27 6.56 -12.50
N PRO A 222 -0.39 7.56 -12.70
CA PRO A 222 1.05 7.39 -12.46
C PRO A 222 1.33 7.02 -11.01
N CYS A 223 2.11 5.96 -10.79
CA CYS A 223 2.31 5.37 -9.49
C CYS A 223 3.74 5.50 -8.97
N ILE A 224 3.87 5.83 -7.68
CA ILE A 224 5.11 5.68 -6.92
C ILE A 224 4.88 4.62 -5.85
N GLY A 225 5.73 3.60 -5.79
CA GLY A 225 5.69 2.55 -4.78
C GLY A 225 6.98 2.45 -3.99
N SER A 226 6.90 1.94 -2.76
CA SER A 226 8.09 1.56 -1.99
C SER A 226 8.68 0.23 -2.49
N ILE A 227 9.99 0.06 -2.40
CA ILE A 227 10.67 -1.23 -2.61
C ILE A 227 10.43 -2.08 -1.35
N ALA A 228 9.20 -2.61 -1.23
CA ALA A 228 8.77 -3.34 -0.04
C ALA A 228 7.81 -4.49 -0.41
N GLY A 229 8.09 -5.68 0.11
CA GLY A 229 7.28 -6.86 -0.17
C GLY A 229 7.18 -7.17 -1.67
N GLY A 230 5.97 -7.36 -2.16
CA GLY A 230 5.68 -7.68 -3.56
C GLY A 230 5.41 -6.47 -4.45
N ILE A 231 5.51 -5.23 -3.96
CA ILE A 231 5.34 -4.02 -4.80
C ILE A 231 6.29 -4.02 -6.01
N PRO A 232 7.58 -4.43 -5.88
CA PRO A 232 8.48 -4.54 -7.03
C PRO A 232 8.06 -5.58 -8.10
N SER A 233 7.19 -6.52 -7.75
CA SER A 233 6.58 -7.44 -8.75
C SER A 233 5.46 -6.77 -9.56
N MET A 234 5.00 -5.58 -9.15
CA MET A 234 3.92 -4.84 -9.81
C MET A 234 4.40 -3.59 -10.54
N ILE A 235 5.57 -3.04 -10.18
CA ILE A 235 6.16 -1.85 -10.79
C ILE A 235 7.54 -2.18 -11.33
N GLU A 236 7.75 -1.92 -12.62
CA GLU A 236 9.08 -1.83 -13.23
C GLU A 236 9.52 -0.37 -13.16
N HIS A 237 10.59 -0.10 -12.36
CA HIS A 237 11.07 1.25 -12.09
C HIS A 237 11.44 2.01 -13.37
N GLY A 238 10.89 3.23 -13.53
CA GLY A 238 11.10 4.09 -14.69
C GLY A 238 10.31 3.70 -15.94
N LYS A 239 9.54 2.58 -15.90
CA LYS A 239 8.72 2.14 -17.04
C LYS A 239 7.23 2.11 -16.75
N THR A 240 6.82 1.50 -15.64
CA THR A 240 5.39 1.36 -15.25
C THR A 240 5.06 2.09 -13.96
N GLY A 241 6.02 2.79 -13.38
CA GLY A 241 5.96 3.56 -12.16
C GLY A 241 7.35 3.82 -11.61
N LEU A 242 7.43 4.50 -10.47
CA LEU A 242 8.70 4.76 -9.78
C LEU A 242 8.76 3.98 -8.46
N LEU A 243 9.94 3.45 -8.14
CA LEU A 243 10.19 2.69 -6.91
C LEU A 243 11.25 3.40 -6.07
N TYR A 244 10.96 3.61 -4.78
CA TYR A 244 11.90 4.17 -3.82
C TYR A 244 12.09 3.24 -2.62
N ARG A 245 13.24 3.30 -1.95
CA ARG A 245 13.45 2.56 -0.68
C ARG A 245 12.60 3.19 0.41
N PHE A 246 11.84 2.37 1.10
CA PHE A 246 10.87 2.81 2.12
C PHE A 246 11.46 3.77 3.18
N GLU A 247 12.71 3.54 3.57
CA GLU A 247 13.40 4.35 4.56
C GLU A 247 13.74 5.76 4.06
N GLU A 248 13.88 5.94 2.73
CA GLU A 248 14.42 7.14 2.09
C GLU A 248 13.29 8.03 1.56
N TYR A 249 12.64 8.77 2.45
CA TYR A 249 11.57 9.71 2.06
C TYR A 249 12.08 10.85 1.17
N GLU A 250 13.38 11.12 1.16
CA GLU A 250 14.02 12.08 0.25
C GLU A 250 13.87 11.63 -1.21
N TYR A 251 14.03 10.33 -1.49
CA TYR A 251 13.76 9.78 -2.83
C TYR A 251 12.27 9.84 -3.18
N LEU A 252 11.38 9.60 -2.21
CA LEU A 252 9.96 9.80 -2.43
C LEU A 252 9.66 11.26 -2.82
N ALA A 253 10.21 12.23 -2.09
CA ALA A 253 10.06 13.65 -2.41
C ALA A 253 10.59 13.98 -3.81
N LYS A 254 11.81 13.49 -4.14
CA LYS A 254 12.42 13.66 -5.46
C LYS A 254 11.50 13.15 -6.58
N TYR A 255 10.94 11.95 -6.42
CA TYR A 255 10.08 11.34 -7.44
C TYR A 255 8.72 12.02 -7.55
N ILE A 256 8.16 12.51 -6.45
CA ILE A 256 6.97 13.37 -6.48
C ILE A 256 7.26 14.63 -7.32
N CYS A 257 8.34 15.35 -7.01
CA CYS A 257 8.74 16.54 -7.78
C CYS A 257 9.01 16.21 -9.25
N GLN A 258 9.70 15.11 -9.54
CA GLN A 258 9.98 14.67 -10.91
C GLN A 258 8.68 14.49 -11.71
N LEU A 259 7.68 13.79 -11.15
CA LEU A 259 6.40 13.59 -11.83
C LEU A 259 5.55 14.87 -11.92
N PHE A 260 5.79 15.84 -11.06
CA PHE A 260 5.13 17.15 -11.15
C PHE A 260 5.74 18.06 -12.22
N TYR A 261 7.04 17.90 -12.52
CA TYR A 261 7.74 18.66 -13.57
C TYR A 261 7.66 18.02 -14.95
N ASP A 262 7.69 16.67 -15.02
CA ASP A 262 7.90 15.92 -16.26
C ASP A 262 6.60 15.27 -16.76
N ASN A 263 5.86 16.01 -17.56
CA ASN A 263 4.59 15.58 -18.13
C ASN A 263 4.75 14.41 -19.12
N GLU A 264 5.90 14.32 -19.81
CA GLU A 264 6.20 13.24 -20.74
C GLU A 264 6.39 11.93 -19.98
N LEU A 265 7.20 11.94 -18.92
CA LEU A 265 7.39 10.79 -18.05
C LEU A 265 6.06 10.33 -17.42
N VAL A 266 5.23 11.27 -16.95
CA VAL A 266 3.90 10.98 -16.40
C VAL A 266 3.04 10.21 -17.40
N THR A 267 3.02 10.64 -18.67
CA THR A 267 2.26 9.98 -19.74
C THR A 267 2.79 8.58 -20.03
N ILE A 268 4.11 8.42 -20.14
CA ILE A 268 4.77 7.14 -20.37
C ILE A 268 4.44 6.14 -19.24
N LEU A 269 4.57 6.56 -17.97
CA LEU A 269 4.28 5.70 -16.82
C LEU A 269 2.80 5.33 -16.74
N SER A 270 1.90 6.26 -17.07
CA SER A 270 0.46 6.02 -17.12
C SER A 270 0.11 4.94 -18.14
N GLU A 271 0.54 5.10 -19.38
CA GLU A 271 0.23 4.17 -20.46
C GLU A 271 0.82 2.77 -20.22
N ASN A 272 2.09 2.70 -19.84
CA ASN A 272 2.76 1.43 -19.60
C ASN A 272 2.22 0.73 -18.36
N GLY A 273 1.97 1.48 -17.27
CA GLY A 273 1.38 0.96 -16.05
C GLY A 273 0.00 0.36 -16.29
N SER A 274 -0.85 1.05 -17.07
CA SER A 274 -2.18 0.57 -17.42
C SER A 274 -2.14 -0.71 -18.27
N LYS A 275 -1.26 -0.76 -19.28
CA LYS A 275 -1.08 -1.95 -20.13
C LYS A 275 -0.65 -3.18 -19.32
N GLU A 276 0.30 -3.02 -18.40
CA GLU A 276 0.77 -4.14 -17.57
C GLU A 276 -0.26 -4.55 -16.52
N ALA A 277 -0.99 -3.59 -15.92
CA ALA A 277 -2.07 -3.90 -14.99
C ALA A 277 -3.23 -4.64 -15.69
N ALA A 278 -3.61 -4.22 -16.90
CA ALA A 278 -4.64 -4.89 -17.70
C ALA A 278 -4.29 -6.36 -17.98
N LYS A 279 -3.01 -6.67 -18.28
CA LYS A 279 -2.54 -8.07 -18.45
C LYS A 279 -2.55 -8.83 -17.12
N ARG A 280 -2.02 -8.22 -16.06
CA ARG A 280 -1.90 -8.84 -14.72
C ARG A 280 -3.26 -9.21 -14.15
N HIS A 281 -4.23 -8.35 -14.32
CA HIS A 281 -5.55 -8.47 -13.72
C HIS A 281 -6.62 -8.92 -14.74
N ASP A 282 -6.21 -9.48 -15.88
CA ASP A 282 -7.16 -10.02 -16.87
C ASP A 282 -7.97 -11.17 -16.28
N SER A 283 -9.26 -10.94 -16.13
CA SER A 283 -10.15 -11.84 -15.40
C SER A 283 -10.30 -13.21 -16.04
N GLU A 284 -10.29 -13.28 -17.38
CA GLU A 284 -10.42 -14.54 -18.11
C GLU A 284 -9.14 -15.37 -18.00
N THR A 285 -7.99 -14.73 -18.16
CA THR A 285 -6.68 -15.37 -18.00
C THR A 285 -6.48 -15.89 -16.59
N ASN A 286 -6.81 -15.09 -15.57
CA ASN A 286 -6.68 -15.49 -14.17
C ASN A 286 -7.64 -16.63 -13.82
N ALA A 287 -8.87 -16.62 -14.33
CA ALA A 287 -9.83 -17.71 -14.13
C ALA A 287 -9.35 -19.01 -14.78
N ARG A 288 -8.84 -18.95 -16.02
CA ARG A 288 -8.25 -20.13 -16.71
C ARG A 288 -7.04 -20.67 -15.95
N MET A 289 -6.16 -19.79 -15.47
CA MET A 289 -5.01 -20.17 -14.68
C MET A 289 -5.43 -20.86 -13.38
N MET A 290 -6.39 -20.32 -12.66
CA MET A 290 -6.90 -20.90 -11.42
C MET A 290 -7.52 -22.29 -11.68
N PHE A 291 -8.29 -22.44 -12.75
CA PHE A 291 -8.86 -23.74 -13.14
C PHE A 291 -7.78 -24.78 -13.44
N HIS A 292 -6.73 -24.39 -14.17
CA HIS A 292 -5.60 -25.27 -14.47
C HIS A 292 -4.87 -25.69 -13.18
N ILE A 293 -4.62 -24.77 -12.26
CA ILE A 293 -4.01 -25.07 -10.97
C ILE A 293 -4.85 -26.10 -10.20
N TYR A 294 -6.17 -25.93 -10.14
CA TYR A 294 -7.03 -26.92 -9.46
C TYR A 294 -7.01 -28.29 -10.13
N GLN A 295 -6.96 -28.34 -11.46
CA GLN A 295 -6.80 -29.61 -12.17
C GLN A 295 -5.47 -30.29 -11.82
N GLU A 296 -4.39 -29.53 -11.71
CA GLU A 296 -3.07 -30.05 -11.32
C GLU A 296 -3.07 -30.56 -9.87
N VAL A 297 -3.62 -29.81 -8.95
CA VAL A 297 -3.72 -30.17 -7.51
C VAL A 297 -4.58 -31.42 -7.30
N CYS A 298 -5.60 -31.63 -8.13
CA CYS A 298 -6.51 -32.78 -8.02
C CYS A 298 -6.01 -34.06 -8.75
N LYS A 299 -4.98 -33.95 -9.61
CA LYS A 299 -4.33 -35.11 -10.21
C LYS A 299 -3.44 -35.77 -9.15
N ARG A 300 -3.99 -36.74 -8.42
CA ARG A 300 -3.26 -37.65 -7.53
C ARG A 300 -3.09 -39.00 -8.17
#